data_cedd569071515a83ef425db946ee6891
#
_entry.id   cedd569071515a83ef425db946ee6891
#
_cell.length_a   1.000
_cell.length_b   1.000
_cell.length_c   1.000
_cell.angle_alpha   90.00
_cell.angle_beta   90.00
_cell.angle_gamma   90.00
#
_symmetry.space_group_name_H-M   'P 1'
#
loop_
_entity.id
_entity.type
_entity.pdbx_description
1 polymer ?
#
loop_
_entity_poly.entity_id
_entity_poly.type
_entity_poly.pdbx_seq_one_letter_code
_entity_poly.pdbx_strand_id
1 'polypeptide(L)'
;MTITPATHAISINPATGEQLSVLPWAGADDIENALQLAAAGFRDWRETNIDYRAEKLRDIGKALRARSEEMAQMITREMGKPINQARAEVAKSANLCDWYAEHGPAMLKAEPTLVENQQAVIEYRPLGTILAIMPWNFPLWQVMRGAVPIILAGNGYLLKHAPNVMGCAQLIAQVFKDAGIPQGVYGWLNADNDGVSQMIKDSRIAAVTVTGSVRAGAAIGAQGGAALKKCVLELGGSDPFIVLNDADLELAVKAAVAGRYQNTGQVCAAAKRFIIEEGIASAFTERFVAAAAALKMGDPRDEENALGPMARFDLRDELHHQVEKTLAQGARLLLGGEKMAGAGNYYPPTVLANVTPEMTAFREEMFGPVAAITIAKDAEHALELANDSEFGLSATIFTTDETQARQMAARLECGGVFINGYCASDARVAFGGVKKSGFGRELSHFGLHEFCNIQTVWKDRI
;
A
#
# COMPACT_ATOMS: atom_id res chain seq x y z
N MET A 1 -3.12 -0.58 33.84
CA MET A 1 -1.97 -1.45 33.55
C MET A 1 -0.96 -0.64 32.77
N THR A 2 0.20 -0.38 33.32
CA THR A 2 1.33 0.21 32.57
C THR A 2 1.83 -0.85 31.58
N ILE A 3 1.55 -0.67 30.31
CA ILE A 3 2.10 -1.54 29.26
C ILE A 3 3.59 -1.23 29.20
N THR A 4 4.41 -2.19 29.65
CA THR A 4 5.87 -2.11 29.45
C THR A 4 6.11 -2.06 27.93
N PRO A 5 6.84 -1.07 27.39
CA PRO A 5 7.13 -1.02 25.96
C PRO A 5 7.74 -2.35 25.52
N ALA A 6 7.26 -2.92 24.42
CA ALA A 6 7.86 -4.13 23.86
C ALA A 6 9.33 -3.84 23.52
N THR A 7 10.25 -4.65 24.05
CA THR A 7 11.70 -4.49 23.82
C THR A 7 12.19 -5.12 22.52
N HIS A 8 11.29 -5.81 21.80
CA HIS A 8 11.60 -6.60 20.62
C HIS A 8 10.49 -6.54 19.58
N ALA A 9 10.86 -6.64 18.31
CA ALA A 9 9.95 -7.00 17.23
C ALA A 9 9.73 -8.52 17.24
N ILE A 10 8.48 -8.94 17.10
CA ILE A 10 8.10 -10.36 17.10
C ILE A 10 7.33 -10.67 15.82
N SER A 11 7.81 -11.68 15.07
CA SER A 11 7.09 -12.26 13.95
C SER A 11 6.43 -13.56 14.38
N ILE A 12 5.15 -13.72 14.06
CA ILE A 12 4.32 -14.88 14.40
C ILE A 12 3.70 -15.41 13.13
N ASN A 13 3.71 -16.72 12.93
CA ASN A 13 2.96 -17.35 11.85
C ASN A 13 1.46 -17.26 12.14
N PRO A 14 0.69 -16.47 11.39
CA PRO A 14 -0.72 -16.28 11.70
C PRO A 14 -1.59 -17.51 11.41
N ALA A 15 -1.09 -18.50 10.67
CA ALA A 15 -1.82 -19.75 10.41
C ALA A 15 -1.76 -20.72 11.61
N THR A 16 -0.69 -20.64 12.42
CA THR A 16 -0.43 -21.60 13.50
C THR A 16 -0.32 -20.98 14.88
N GLY A 17 -0.06 -19.66 14.96
CA GLY A 17 0.27 -18.95 16.21
C GLY A 17 1.72 -19.15 16.66
N GLU A 18 2.55 -19.86 15.88
CA GLU A 18 3.96 -20.12 16.20
C GLU A 18 4.79 -18.86 16.07
N GLN A 19 5.64 -18.58 17.06
CA GLN A 19 6.63 -17.52 17.01
C GLN A 19 7.76 -17.88 16.04
N LEU A 20 7.94 -17.06 15.00
CA LEU A 20 8.95 -17.29 13.96
C LEU A 20 10.30 -16.63 14.30
N SER A 21 10.27 -15.41 14.78
CA SER A 21 11.48 -14.67 15.13
C SER A 21 11.21 -13.62 16.22
N VAL A 22 12.28 -13.30 16.95
CA VAL A 22 12.32 -12.20 17.91
C VAL A 22 13.58 -11.41 17.64
N LEU A 23 13.45 -10.14 17.33
CA LEU A 23 14.56 -9.24 17.04
C LEU A 23 14.54 -8.03 17.99
N PRO A 24 15.66 -7.73 18.68
CA PRO A 24 15.72 -6.55 19.53
C PRO A 24 15.54 -5.28 18.70
N TRP A 25 15.01 -4.25 19.30
CA TRP A 25 15.02 -2.93 18.69
C TRP A 25 16.46 -2.42 18.58
N ALA A 26 16.72 -1.70 17.49
CA ALA A 26 18.00 -1.04 17.24
C ALA A 26 18.28 -0.02 18.36
N GLY A 27 19.48 -0.10 18.91
CA GLY A 27 19.98 0.87 19.87
C GLY A 27 20.48 2.16 19.21
N ALA A 28 20.92 3.11 20.04
CA ALA A 28 21.44 4.40 19.57
C ALA A 28 22.64 4.24 18.61
N ASP A 29 23.54 3.30 18.91
CA ASP A 29 24.71 3.03 18.06
C ASP A 29 24.32 2.41 16.71
N ASP A 30 23.31 1.53 16.69
CA ASP A 30 22.79 0.95 15.44
C ASP A 30 22.17 2.02 14.54
N ILE A 31 21.38 2.94 15.14
CA ILE A 31 20.77 4.07 14.44
C ILE A 31 21.87 4.99 13.88
N GLU A 32 22.88 5.35 14.69
CA GLU A 32 23.97 6.21 14.25
C GLU A 32 24.75 5.57 13.11
N ASN A 33 25.11 4.29 13.21
CA ASN A 33 25.79 3.54 12.16
C ASN A 33 24.97 3.49 10.86
N ALA A 34 23.66 3.24 10.96
CA ALA A 34 22.78 3.21 9.80
C ALA A 34 22.72 4.57 9.09
N LEU A 35 22.64 5.66 9.85
CA LEU A 35 22.63 7.02 9.32
C LEU A 35 23.96 7.42 8.68
N GLN A 36 25.10 7.04 9.27
CA GLN A 36 26.44 7.26 8.68
C GLN A 36 26.59 6.51 7.35
N LEU A 37 26.23 5.24 7.32
CA LEU A 37 26.28 4.42 6.11
C LEU A 37 25.37 4.98 5.01
N ALA A 38 24.15 5.36 5.36
CA ALA A 38 23.18 5.92 4.42
C ALA A 38 23.68 7.26 3.84
N ALA A 39 24.25 8.14 4.66
CA ALA A 39 24.83 9.39 4.20
C ALA A 39 26.04 9.20 3.28
N ALA A 40 26.91 8.22 3.58
CA ALA A 40 28.03 7.89 2.73
C ALA A 40 27.56 7.29 1.39
N GLY A 41 26.66 6.29 1.44
CA GLY A 41 26.12 5.66 0.24
C GLY A 41 25.40 6.64 -0.67
N PHE A 42 24.64 7.58 -0.12
CA PHE A 42 24.00 8.64 -0.91
C PHE A 42 25.01 9.53 -1.63
N ARG A 43 26.08 9.98 -0.96
CA ARG A 43 27.11 10.84 -1.57
C ARG A 43 27.73 10.21 -2.82
N ASP A 44 28.03 8.92 -2.75
CA ASP A 44 28.63 8.20 -3.87
C ASP A 44 27.59 7.88 -4.96
N TRP A 45 26.36 7.48 -4.55
CA TRP A 45 25.31 7.10 -5.47
C TRP A 45 24.80 8.25 -6.33
N ARG A 46 24.64 9.45 -5.78
CA ARG A 46 24.18 10.63 -6.52
C ARG A 46 25.10 11.02 -7.67
N GLU A 47 26.38 10.68 -7.62
CA GLU A 47 27.38 10.99 -8.64
C GLU A 47 27.37 9.96 -9.79
N THR A 48 26.66 8.83 -9.65
CA THR A 48 26.54 7.82 -10.69
C THR A 48 25.63 8.32 -11.82
N ASN A 49 25.89 7.85 -13.07
CA ASN A 49 25.02 8.18 -14.17
C ASN A 49 23.70 7.39 -14.12
N ILE A 50 22.69 7.88 -14.84
CA ILE A 50 21.34 7.30 -14.82
C ILE A 50 21.29 5.90 -15.44
N ASP A 51 22.11 5.63 -16.47
CA ASP A 51 22.13 4.33 -17.14
C ASP A 51 22.67 3.23 -16.22
N TYR A 52 23.69 3.54 -15.44
CA TYR A 52 24.20 2.64 -14.40
C TYR A 52 23.14 2.35 -13.33
N ARG A 53 22.42 3.37 -12.87
CA ARG A 53 21.31 3.18 -11.91
C ARG A 53 20.19 2.33 -12.50
N ALA A 54 19.85 2.55 -13.76
CA ALA A 54 18.86 1.73 -14.48
C ALA A 54 19.30 0.27 -14.65
N GLU A 55 20.59 0.03 -14.94
CA GLU A 55 21.15 -1.32 -14.98
C GLU A 55 21.04 -2.01 -13.61
N LYS A 56 21.36 -1.30 -12.55
CA LYS A 56 21.21 -1.81 -11.17
C LYS A 56 19.77 -2.15 -10.81
N LEU A 57 18.77 -1.43 -11.32
CA LEU A 57 17.37 -1.84 -11.15
C LEU A 57 17.08 -3.16 -11.86
N ARG A 58 17.61 -3.40 -13.05
CA ARG A 58 17.48 -4.70 -13.74
C ARG A 58 18.11 -5.84 -12.92
N ASP A 59 19.26 -5.56 -12.30
CA ASP A 59 19.93 -6.53 -11.43
C ASP A 59 19.10 -6.84 -10.17
N ILE A 60 18.42 -5.86 -9.58
CA ILE A 60 17.45 -6.08 -8.48
C ILE A 60 16.30 -6.97 -8.97
N GLY A 61 15.73 -6.70 -10.15
CA GLY A 61 14.68 -7.53 -10.75
C GLY A 61 15.12 -8.97 -10.97
N LYS A 62 16.35 -9.20 -11.44
CA LYS A 62 16.94 -10.55 -11.60
C LYS A 62 17.12 -11.25 -10.25
N ALA A 63 17.64 -10.55 -9.23
CA ALA A 63 17.83 -11.08 -7.89
C ALA A 63 16.50 -11.47 -7.22
N LEU A 64 15.44 -10.66 -7.40
CA LEU A 64 14.08 -10.99 -6.96
C LEU A 64 13.56 -12.27 -7.62
N ARG A 65 13.74 -12.43 -8.92
CA ARG A 65 13.32 -13.64 -9.64
C ARG A 65 14.07 -14.87 -9.18
N ALA A 66 15.38 -14.73 -8.93
CA ALA A 66 16.23 -15.82 -8.43
C ALA A 66 15.81 -16.30 -7.03
N ARG A 67 15.24 -15.40 -6.20
CA ARG A 67 14.76 -15.72 -4.85
C ARG A 67 13.22 -15.75 -4.75
N SER A 68 12.52 -15.90 -5.88
CA SER A 68 11.06 -15.73 -5.95
C SER A 68 10.33 -16.63 -4.97
N GLU A 69 10.63 -17.91 -4.95
CA GLU A 69 9.96 -18.87 -4.06
C GLU A 69 10.32 -18.66 -2.59
N GLU A 70 11.59 -18.38 -2.27
CA GLU A 70 12.05 -18.08 -0.92
C GLU A 70 11.29 -16.86 -0.34
N MET A 71 11.17 -15.79 -1.13
CA MET A 71 10.45 -14.59 -0.75
C MET A 71 8.95 -14.84 -0.59
N ALA A 72 8.32 -15.56 -1.52
CA ALA A 72 6.90 -15.89 -1.46
C ALA A 72 6.57 -16.72 -0.21
N GLN A 73 7.38 -17.72 0.10
CA GLN A 73 7.27 -18.54 1.31
C GLN A 73 7.40 -17.69 2.59
N MET A 74 8.33 -16.76 2.62
CA MET A 74 8.51 -15.87 3.77
C MET A 74 7.30 -14.96 3.96
N ILE A 75 6.78 -14.34 2.89
CA ILE A 75 5.56 -13.54 2.92
C ILE A 75 4.39 -14.36 3.49
N THR A 76 4.20 -15.57 2.97
CA THR A 76 3.13 -16.47 3.44
C THR A 76 3.29 -16.81 4.91
N ARG A 77 4.51 -17.11 5.38
CA ARG A 77 4.76 -17.48 6.78
C ARG A 77 4.56 -16.33 7.75
N GLU A 78 4.99 -15.10 7.41
CA GLU A 78 4.97 -13.96 8.33
C GLU A 78 3.64 -13.21 8.34
N MET A 79 2.86 -13.24 7.24
CA MET A 79 1.61 -12.48 7.20
C MET A 79 0.39 -13.26 6.71
N GLY A 80 0.54 -14.57 6.41
CA GLY A 80 -0.58 -15.45 6.07
C GLY A 80 -1.15 -15.26 4.66
N LYS A 81 -0.47 -14.54 3.78
CA LYS A 81 -0.90 -14.36 2.38
C LYS A 81 -0.93 -15.70 1.66
N PRO A 82 -2.02 -16.04 0.93
CA PRO A 82 -2.04 -17.24 0.09
C PRO A 82 -0.84 -17.27 -0.86
N ILE A 83 -0.18 -18.42 -0.98
CA ILE A 83 1.12 -18.57 -1.66
C ILE A 83 1.09 -18.08 -3.10
N ASN A 84 0.00 -18.32 -3.85
CA ASN A 84 -0.12 -17.82 -5.22
C ASN A 84 -0.16 -16.29 -5.29
N GLN A 85 -0.78 -15.64 -4.29
CA GLN A 85 -0.80 -14.18 -4.19
C GLN A 85 0.57 -13.63 -3.75
N ALA A 86 1.31 -14.36 -2.91
CA ALA A 86 2.68 -14.00 -2.54
C ALA A 86 3.64 -14.10 -3.74
N ARG A 87 3.54 -15.17 -4.53
CA ARG A 87 4.31 -15.30 -5.79
C ARG A 87 4.00 -14.18 -6.78
N ALA A 88 2.72 -13.80 -6.91
CA ALA A 88 2.30 -12.66 -7.75
C ALA A 88 2.87 -11.33 -7.25
N GLU A 89 2.97 -11.11 -5.94
CA GLU A 89 3.60 -9.93 -5.35
C GLU A 89 5.09 -9.84 -5.72
N VAL A 90 5.83 -10.96 -5.66
CA VAL A 90 7.24 -11.00 -6.06
C VAL A 90 7.41 -10.71 -7.54
N ALA A 91 6.62 -11.35 -8.40
CA ALA A 91 6.66 -11.13 -9.84
C ALA A 91 6.36 -9.66 -10.19
N LYS A 92 5.33 -9.06 -9.57
CA LYS A 92 4.97 -7.66 -9.75
C LYS A 92 6.11 -6.72 -9.34
N SER A 93 6.78 -7.01 -8.23
CA SER A 93 7.91 -6.23 -7.73
C SER A 93 9.13 -6.30 -8.66
N ALA A 94 9.43 -7.47 -9.22
CA ALA A 94 10.50 -7.63 -10.20
C ALA A 94 10.19 -6.89 -11.51
N ASN A 95 8.95 -6.95 -11.99
CA ASN A 95 8.51 -6.24 -13.19
C ASN A 95 8.56 -4.71 -13.01
N LEU A 96 8.32 -4.21 -11.80
CA LEU A 96 8.48 -2.79 -11.47
C LEU A 96 9.92 -2.31 -11.71
N CYS A 97 10.91 -3.12 -11.32
CA CYS A 97 12.32 -2.81 -11.54
C CYS A 97 12.65 -2.67 -13.03
N ASP A 98 12.18 -3.61 -13.85
CA ASP A 98 12.38 -3.58 -15.29
C ASP A 98 11.71 -2.36 -15.93
N TRP A 99 10.47 -2.09 -15.52
CA TRP A 99 9.72 -0.96 -16.07
C TRP A 99 10.40 0.39 -15.79
N TYR A 100 10.84 0.63 -14.55
CA TYR A 100 11.55 1.86 -14.23
C TYR A 100 12.94 1.92 -14.84
N ALA A 101 13.63 0.79 -15.00
CA ALA A 101 14.91 0.73 -15.68
C ALA A 101 14.81 1.11 -17.17
N GLU A 102 13.66 0.80 -17.80
CA GLU A 102 13.40 1.13 -19.19
C GLU A 102 12.89 2.57 -19.38
N HIS A 103 11.92 2.98 -18.59
CA HIS A 103 11.18 4.24 -18.80
C HIS A 103 11.67 5.39 -17.92
N GLY A 104 12.19 5.10 -16.73
CA GLY A 104 12.55 6.10 -15.74
C GLY A 104 13.65 7.08 -16.17
N PRO A 105 14.70 6.65 -16.91
CA PRO A 105 15.73 7.58 -17.41
C PRO A 105 15.16 8.71 -18.27
N ALA A 106 14.14 8.44 -19.07
CA ALA A 106 13.48 9.46 -19.88
C ALA A 106 12.69 10.47 -19.04
N MET A 107 12.11 10.01 -17.92
CA MET A 107 11.32 10.85 -17.00
C MET A 107 12.18 11.78 -16.15
N LEU A 108 13.47 11.51 -16.01
CA LEU A 108 14.43 12.34 -15.27
C LEU A 108 15.24 13.30 -16.15
N LYS A 109 14.93 13.34 -17.44
CA LYS A 109 15.56 14.32 -18.34
C LYS A 109 15.15 15.73 -17.96
N ALA A 110 16.09 16.67 -18.14
CA ALA A 110 15.79 18.07 -17.96
C ALA A 110 14.64 18.53 -18.86
N GLU A 111 13.72 19.30 -18.31
CA GLU A 111 12.58 19.83 -19.05
C GLU A 111 12.88 21.24 -19.55
N PRO A 112 12.63 21.55 -20.84
CA PRO A 112 12.73 22.91 -21.34
C PRO A 112 11.64 23.76 -20.71
N THR A 113 11.95 25.06 -20.53
CA THR A 113 10.97 26.06 -20.09
C THR A 113 10.49 26.91 -21.26
N LEU A 114 9.48 27.76 -21.01
CA LEU A 114 9.02 28.76 -21.99
C LEU A 114 9.96 29.97 -22.08
N VAL A 115 11.06 29.98 -21.32
CA VAL A 115 12.06 31.05 -21.41
C VAL A 115 12.78 30.97 -22.75
N GLU A 116 12.87 32.11 -23.44
CA GLU A 116 13.43 32.20 -24.79
C GLU A 116 14.87 31.68 -24.84
N ASN A 117 15.23 31.07 -25.99
CA ASN A 117 16.54 30.50 -26.27
C ASN A 117 17.03 29.41 -25.28
N GLN A 118 16.14 28.72 -24.60
CA GLN A 118 16.47 27.68 -23.61
C GLN A 118 17.46 28.18 -22.54
N GLN A 119 17.34 29.43 -22.13
CA GLN A 119 18.20 29.99 -21.07
C GLN A 119 17.88 29.41 -19.68
N ALA A 120 16.70 28.80 -19.51
CA ALA A 120 16.35 28.11 -18.28
C ALA A 120 15.83 26.69 -18.56
N VAL A 121 16.23 25.77 -17.73
CA VAL A 121 15.76 24.37 -17.74
C VAL A 121 15.37 23.95 -16.33
N ILE A 122 14.48 22.97 -16.22
CA ILE A 122 14.17 22.30 -14.97
C ILE A 122 14.94 20.99 -14.91
N GLU A 123 15.69 20.78 -13.85
CA GLU A 123 16.43 19.55 -13.61
C GLU A 123 15.91 18.84 -12.36
N TYR A 124 15.92 17.50 -12.39
CA TYR A 124 15.50 16.63 -11.30
C TYR A 124 16.75 16.12 -10.57
N ARG A 125 17.00 16.63 -9.37
CA ARG A 125 18.16 16.27 -8.54
C ARG A 125 17.75 15.43 -7.35
N PRO A 126 18.54 14.43 -6.91
CA PRO A 126 18.22 13.67 -5.71
C PRO A 126 18.24 14.55 -4.46
N LEU A 127 17.30 14.31 -3.54
CA LEU A 127 17.18 15.04 -2.28
C LEU A 127 18.19 14.56 -1.23
N GLY A 128 18.38 13.24 -1.12
CA GLY A 128 19.17 12.65 -0.05
C GLY A 128 18.74 11.24 0.32
N THR A 129 19.00 10.83 1.55
CA THR A 129 18.46 9.57 2.09
C THR A 129 16.99 9.74 2.48
N ILE A 130 16.15 8.85 2.01
CA ILE A 130 14.72 8.81 2.30
C ILE A 130 14.46 7.74 3.37
N LEU A 131 13.87 8.16 4.50
CA LEU A 131 13.39 7.22 5.52
C LEU A 131 12.03 6.66 5.07
N ALA A 132 11.96 5.35 4.92
CA ALA A 132 10.76 4.63 4.49
C ALA A 132 10.19 3.81 5.66
N ILE A 133 8.92 4.04 5.99
CA ILE A 133 8.20 3.34 7.05
C ILE A 133 7.09 2.55 6.38
N MET A 134 7.26 1.21 6.30
CA MET A 134 6.44 0.35 5.45
C MET A 134 5.64 -0.67 6.26
N PRO A 135 4.41 -0.99 5.82
CA PRO A 135 3.50 -1.90 6.51
C PRO A 135 3.75 -3.36 6.11
N TRP A 136 3.02 -4.24 6.77
CA TRP A 136 3.12 -5.69 6.64
C TRP A 136 2.22 -6.32 5.55
N ASN A 137 1.19 -5.62 5.05
CA ASN A 137 0.16 -6.24 4.22
C ASN A 137 0.60 -6.62 2.79
N PHE A 138 1.58 -5.90 2.25
CA PHE A 138 2.35 -6.28 1.06
C PHE A 138 3.83 -6.03 1.36
N PRO A 139 4.48 -6.94 2.13
CA PRO A 139 5.76 -6.67 2.73
C PRO A 139 6.90 -6.46 1.73
N LEU A 140 6.77 -6.98 0.52
CA LEU A 140 7.71 -6.71 -0.57
C LEU A 140 7.26 -5.53 -1.44
N TRP A 141 6.01 -5.56 -1.92
CA TRP A 141 5.52 -4.57 -2.88
C TRP A 141 5.57 -3.14 -2.34
N GLN A 142 5.18 -2.93 -1.07
CA GLN A 142 5.20 -1.59 -0.47
C GLN A 142 6.62 -1.02 -0.38
N VAL A 143 7.61 -1.87 -0.09
CA VAL A 143 9.03 -1.48 -0.09
C VAL A 143 9.51 -1.15 -1.50
N MET A 144 9.28 -2.06 -2.46
CA MET A 144 9.77 -1.90 -3.82
C MET A 144 9.11 -0.73 -4.56
N ARG A 145 7.83 -0.48 -4.31
CA ARG A 145 7.07 0.63 -4.88
C ARG A 145 7.70 1.99 -4.59
N GLY A 146 8.25 2.16 -3.38
CA GLY A 146 9.01 3.34 -2.99
C GLY A 146 10.49 3.26 -3.37
N ALA A 147 11.17 2.15 -3.04
CA ALA A 147 12.62 2.03 -3.19
C ALA A 147 13.09 2.15 -4.64
N VAL A 148 12.39 1.51 -5.59
CA VAL A 148 12.80 1.47 -7.01
C VAL A 148 12.90 2.87 -7.62
N PRO A 149 11.85 3.71 -7.62
CA PRO A 149 11.96 5.07 -8.16
C PRO A 149 12.89 5.97 -7.35
N ILE A 150 12.92 5.85 -6.02
CA ILE A 150 13.79 6.65 -5.14
C ILE A 150 15.26 6.40 -5.47
N ILE A 151 15.68 5.14 -5.60
CA ILE A 151 17.06 4.75 -5.91
C ILE A 151 17.41 5.15 -7.35
N LEU A 152 16.51 4.98 -8.31
CA LEU A 152 16.73 5.43 -9.69
C LEU A 152 16.98 6.94 -9.78
N ALA A 153 16.23 7.74 -9.02
CA ALA A 153 16.43 9.19 -8.94
C ALA A 153 17.77 9.60 -8.31
N GLY A 154 18.54 8.65 -7.76
CA GLY A 154 19.85 8.91 -7.16
C GLY A 154 19.83 9.13 -5.64
N ASN A 155 18.70 8.86 -4.99
CA ASN A 155 18.54 8.93 -3.54
C ASN A 155 19.01 7.64 -2.85
N GLY A 156 19.29 7.73 -1.53
CA GLY A 156 19.38 6.58 -0.64
C GLY A 156 18.01 6.20 -0.08
N TYR A 157 17.86 4.95 0.34
CA TYR A 157 16.62 4.41 0.92
C TYR A 157 16.91 3.67 2.22
N LEU A 158 16.40 4.16 3.35
CA LEU A 158 16.55 3.53 4.66
C LEU A 158 15.17 3.02 5.13
N LEU A 159 15.01 1.70 5.16
CA LEU A 159 13.75 1.04 5.50
C LEU A 159 13.61 0.83 7.01
N LYS A 160 12.48 1.23 7.57
CA LYS A 160 11.90 0.71 8.82
C LYS A 160 10.66 -0.10 8.47
N HIS A 161 10.76 -1.42 8.54
CA HIS A 161 9.64 -2.31 8.22
C HIS A 161 8.72 -2.55 9.41
N ALA A 162 7.51 -3.10 9.17
CA ALA A 162 6.62 -3.51 10.23
C ALA A 162 7.23 -4.66 11.07
N PRO A 163 7.02 -4.67 12.40
CA PRO A 163 7.72 -5.59 13.29
C PRO A 163 7.36 -7.07 13.13
N ASN A 164 6.26 -7.38 12.46
CA ASN A 164 5.80 -8.74 12.21
C ASN A 164 6.30 -9.36 10.89
N VAL A 165 7.11 -8.61 10.09
CA VAL A 165 7.63 -9.09 8.78
C VAL A 165 9.15 -8.85 8.65
N MET A 166 9.89 -9.13 9.71
CA MET A 166 11.34 -8.93 9.76
C MET A 166 12.12 -9.88 8.86
N GLY A 167 11.64 -11.11 8.66
CA GLY A 167 12.21 -12.04 7.68
C GLY A 167 12.12 -11.52 6.26
N CYS A 168 10.99 -10.90 5.91
CA CYS A 168 10.85 -10.20 4.62
C CYS A 168 11.85 -9.04 4.51
N ALA A 169 12.03 -8.22 5.56
CA ALA A 169 12.99 -7.12 5.55
C ALA A 169 14.43 -7.61 5.32
N GLN A 170 14.82 -8.71 5.96
CA GLN A 170 16.14 -9.33 5.80
C GLN A 170 16.35 -9.87 4.38
N LEU A 171 15.34 -10.58 3.82
CA LEU A 171 15.41 -11.09 2.45
C LEU A 171 15.46 -9.97 1.40
N ILE A 172 14.72 -8.87 1.61
CA ILE A 172 14.80 -7.70 0.73
C ILE A 172 16.23 -7.11 0.76
N ALA A 173 16.82 -6.96 1.93
CA ALA A 173 18.22 -6.50 2.04
C ALA A 173 19.20 -7.42 1.31
N GLN A 174 18.97 -8.74 1.39
CA GLN A 174 19.78 -9.71 0.65
C GLN A 174 19.62 -9.57 -0.87
N VAL A 175 18.38 -9.30 -1.36
CA VAL A 175 18.12 -9.03 -2.79
C VAL A 175 18.94 -7.83 -3.29
N PHE A 176 18.95 -6.71 -2.54
CA PHE A 176 19.72 -5.53 -2.91
C PHE A 176 21.24 -5.81 -2.89
N LYS A 177 21.71 -6.60 -1.93
CA LYS A 177 23.11 -7.03 -1.87
C LYS A 177 23.48 -7.94 -3.06
N ASP A 178 22.65 -8.92 -3.38
CA ASP A 178 22.86 -9.84 -4.52
C ASP A 178 22.85 -9.09 -5.87
N ALA A 179 22.08 -8.03 -5.98
CA ALA A 179 22.06 -7.13 -7.13
C ALA A 179 23.31 -6.22 -7.23
N GLY A 180 24.20 -6.28 -6.24
CA GLY A 180 25.41 -5.44 -6.19
C GLY A 180 25.09 -3.96 -5.99
N ILE A 181 24.04 -3.64 -5.25
CA ILE A 181 23.75 -2.26 -4.81
C ILE A 181 24.83 -1.86 -3.78
N PRO A 182 25.51 -0.70 -3.96
CA PRO A 182 26.51 -0.25 -3.02
C PRO A 182 25.97 -0.09 -1.60
N GLN A 183 26.83 -0.39 -0.61
CA GLN A 183 26.48 -0.25 0.80
C GLN A 183 26.03 1.18 1.12
N GLY A 184 24.92 1.30 1.87
CA GLY A 184 24.35 2.57 2.27
C GLY A 184 23.35 3.17 1.28
N VAL A 185 23.28 2.70 0.03
CA VAL A 185 22.24 3.12 -0.91
C VAL A 185 20.88 2.54 -0.51
N TYR A 186 20.85 1.27 -0.14
CA TYR A 186 19.72 0.62 0.52
C TYR A 186 20.16 0.13 1.90
N GLY A 187 19.36 0.44 2.92
CA GLY A 187 19.53 -0.06 4.27
C GLY A 187 18.21 -0.41 4.92
N TRP A 188 18.23 -1.23 5.98
CA TRP A 188 17.06 -1.44 6.82
C TRP A 188 17.45 -1.44 8.28
N LEU A 189 16.52 -1.03 9.15
CA LEU A 189 16.75 -0.95 10.58
C LEU A 189 15.49 -1.36 11.33
N ASN A 190 15.64 -2.25 12.32
CA ASN A 190 14.55 -2.63 13.22
C ASN A 190 14.40 -1.59 14.33
N ALA A 191 13.94 -0.37 13.99
CA ALA A 191 13.77 0.72 14.93
C ALA A 191 12.37 0.69 15.58
N ASP A 192 12.29 1.08 16.84
CA ASP A 192 11.04 1.40 17.51
C ASP A 192 10.54 2.82 17.14
N ASN A 193 9.46 3.27 17.75
CA ASN A 193 8.88 4.58 17.46
C ASN A 193 9.80 5.75 17.87
N ASP A 194 10.57 5.58 18.94
CA ASP A 194 11.50 6.62 19.42
C ASP A 194 12.69 6.73 18.49
N GLY A 195 13.25 5.60 18.03
CA GLY A 195 14.29 5.56 17.01
C GLY A 195 13.82 6.17 15.68
N VAL A 196 12.59 5.90 15.24
CA VAL A 196 12.00 6.56 14.07
C VAL A 196 11.94 8.07 14.28
N SER A 197 11.47 8.53 15.43
CA SER A 197 11.37 9.96 15.76
C SER A 197 12.74 10.65 15.80
N GLN A 198 13.78 9.93 16.26
CA GLN A 198 15.16 10.41 16.21
C GLN A 198 15.64 10.55 14.76
N MET A 199 15.44 9.53 13.91
CA MET A 199 15.84 9.57 12.51
C MET A 199 15.13 10.68 11.72
N ILE A 200 13.84 10.92 11.96
CA ILE A 200 13.10 12.01 11.30
C ILE A 200 13.73 13.38 11.58
N LYS A 201 14.27 13.60 12.79
CA LYS A 201 14.91 14.87 13.18
C LYS A 201 16.35 15.01 12.63
N ASP A 202 16.98 13.91 12.27
CA ASP A 202 18.40 13.90 11.84
C ASP A 202 18.57 14.53 10.46
N SER A 203 19.52 15.43 10.31
CA SER A 203 19.80 16.16 9.05
C SER A 203 20.24 15.27 7.88
N ARG A 204 20.70 14.05 8.14
CA ARG A 204 21.08 13.07 7.12
C ARG A 204 19.88 12.42 6.44
N ILE A 205 18.68 12.49 7.04
CA ILE A 205 17.42 12.10 6.41
C ILE A 205 16.85 13.33 5.71
N ALA A 206 16.64 13.24 4.41
CA ALA A 206 16.15 14.35 3.59
C ALA A 206 14.62 14.42 3.50
N ALA A 207 13.96 13.26 3.50
CA ALA A 207 12.50 13.17 3.40
C ALA A 207 12.00 11.84 4.00
N VAL A 208 10.68 11.70 4.12
CA VAL A 208 10.03 10.53 4.70
C VAL A 208 8.94 10.02 3.78
N THR A 209 8.87 8.69 3.58
CA THR A 209 7.73 8.04 2.95
C THR A 209 7.10 7.05 3.91
N VAL A 210 5.78 7.08 4.01
CA VAL A 210 5.02 6.24 4.94
C VAL A 210 3.86 5.58 4.22
N THR A 211 3.78 4.27 4.32
CA THR A 211 2.53 3.54 4.06
C THR A 211 2.06 2.91 5.37
N GLY A 212 0.82 3.16 5.77
CA GLY A 212 0.33 2.64 7.04
C GLY A 212 -1.04 3.17 7.45
N SER A 213 -1.35 3.09 8.76
CA SER A 213 -2.61 3.61 9.29
C SER A 213 -2.64 5.14 9.32
N VAL A 214 -3.84 5.73 9.27
CA VAL A 214 -4.05 7.19 9.43
C VAL A 214 -3.35 7.72 10.68
N ARG A 215 -3.45 6.99 11.81
CA ARG A 215 -2.79 7.38 13.06
C ARG A 215 -1.26 7.47 12.92
N ALA A 216 -0.65 6.48 12.28
CA ALA A 216 0.80 6.48 12.06
C ALA A 216 1.22 7.59 11.09
N GLY A 217 0.48 7.76 9.98
CA GLY A 217 0.74 8.81 9.01
C GLY A 217 0.62 10.20 9.60
N ALA A 218 -0.40 10.47 10.41
CA ALA A 218 -0.59 11.75 11.09
C ALA A 218 0.56 12.07 12.07
N ALA A 219 0.98 11.07 12.87
CA ALA A 219 2.08 11.23 13.81
C ALA A 219 3.43 11.50 13.12
N ILE A 220 3.71 10.79 12.02
CA ILE A 220 4.97 10.96 11.27
C ILE A 220 4.93 12.22 10.42
N GLY A 221 3.79 12.52 9.79
CA GLY A 221 3.61 13.75 9.01
C GLY A 221 3.80 15.01 9.87
N ALA A 222 3.29 15.01 11.12
CA ALA A 222 3.53 16.10 12.06
C ALA A 222 5.02 16.27 12.39
N GLN A 223 5.75 15.17 12.62
CA GLN A 223 7.18 15.21 12.90
C GLN A 223 8.00 15.64 11.66
N GLY A 224 7.63 15.14 10.47
CA GLY A 224 8.24 15.54 9.21
C GLY A 224 8.05 17.04 8.93
N GLY A 225 6.84 17.57 9.14
CA GLY A 225 6.52 18.99 9.01
C GLY A 225 7.30 19.85 10.00
N ALA A 226 7.40 19.41 11.26
CA ALA A 226 8.21 20.11 12.28
C ALA A 226 9.70 20.13 11.93
N ALA A 227 10.20 19.08 11.22
CA ALA A 227 11.59 19.02 10.74
C ALA A 227 11.78 19.64 9.35
N LEU A 228 10.74 20.24 8.74
CA LEU A 228 10.72 20.79 7.38
C LEU A 228 11.14 19.78 6.30
N LYS A 229 10.73 18.51 6.48
CA LYS A 229 11.00 17.44 5.53
C LYS A 229 9.78 17.09 4.71
N LYS A 230 10.00 16.89 3.42
CA LYS A 230 8.94 16.38 2.53
C LYS A 230 8.46 15.02 3.02
N CYS A 231 7.14 14.82 3.01
CA CYS A 231 6.51 13.57 3.34
C CYS A 231 5.62 13.10 2.18
N VAL A 232 5.67 11.80 1.89
CA VAL A 232 4.64 11.11 1.10
C VAL A 232 3.92 10.15 2.04
N LEU A 233 2.61 10.29 2.13
CA LEU A 233 1.77 9.51 3.04
C LEU A 233 0.74 8.73 2.24
N GLU A 234 0.87 7.40 2.25
CA GLU A 234 -0.07 6.44 1.68
C GLU A 234 -0.76 5.71 2.84
N LEU A 235 -2.01 6.09 3.12
CA LEU A 235 -2.68 5.68 4.34
C LEU A 235 -3.89 4.77 4.05
N GLY A 236 -4.74 4.59 5.05
CA GLY A 236 -5.95 3.78 4.92
C GLY A 236 -6.95 4.31 3.90
N GLY A 237 -7.90 3.47 3.56
CA GLY A 237 -9.00 3.79 2.66
C GLY A 237 -10.26 3.03 3.00
N SER A 238 -11.41 3.59 2.70
CA SER A 238 -12.71 2.92 2.74
C SER A 238 -13.38 3.09 1.38
N ASP A 239 -12.79 2.44 0.38
CA ASP A 239 -13.09 2.69 -1.03
C ASP A 239 -14.51 2.26 -1.39
N PRO A 240 -15.29 3.13 -2.07
CA PRO A 240 -16.61 2.80 -2.59
C PRO A 240 -16.49 1.94 -3.85
N PHE A 241 -17.36 0.94 -3.93
CA PHE A 241 -17.60 0.11 -5.10
C PHE A 241 -19.04 0.31 -5.53
N ILE A 242 -19.24 1.15 -6.54
CA ILE A 242 -20.57 1.59 -7.02
C ILE A 242 -21.02 0.65 -8.13
N VAL A 243 -22.26 0.14 -8.04
CA VAL A 243 -22.89 -0.68 -9.08
C VAL A 243 -24.22 -0.03 -9.46
N LEU A 244 -24.32 0.47 -10.70
CA LEU A 244 -25.52 1.08 -11.23
C LEU A 244 -26.45 0.04 -11.88
N ASN A 245 -27.70 0.39 -12.10
CA ASN A 245 -28.74 -0.52 -12.58
C ASN A 245 -28.46 -1.17 -13.94
N ASP A 246 -27.69 -0.51 -14.79
CA ASP A 246 -27.30 -0.97 -16.12
C ASP A 246 -25.98 -1.78 -16.14
N ALA A 247 -25.35 -2.00 -14.99
CA ALA A 247 -24.08 -2.68 -14.90
C ALA A 247 -24.13 -4.13 -15.39
N ASP A 248 -23.04 -4.59 -16.03
CA ASP A 248 -22.82 -6.02 -16.23
C ASP A 248 -22.66 -6.71 -14.87
N LEU A 249 -23.71 -7.40 -14.44
CA LEU A 249 -23.81 -7.98 -13.12
C LEU A 249 -22.77 -9.09 -12.88
N GLU A 250 -22.45 -9.88 -13.89
CA GLU A 250 -21.47 -10.96 -13.76
C GLU A 250 -20.05 -10.40 -13.59
N LEU A 251 -19.71 -9.43 -14.41
CA LEU A 251 -18.42 -8.72 -14.31
C LEU A 251 -18.29 -7.97 -12.98
N ALA A 252 -19.38 -7.29 -12.55
CA ALA A 252 -19.40 -6.55 -11.29
C ALA A 252 -19.19 -7.47 -10.07
N VAL A 253 -19.86 -8.61 -10.02
CA VAL A 253 -19.70 -9.59 -8.93
C VAL A 253 -18.30 -10.18 -8.91
N LYS A 254 -17.76 -10.55 -10.07
CA LYS A 254 -16.37 -11.07 -10.17
C LYS A 254 -15.34 -10.06 -9.67
N ALA A 255 -15.48 -8.81 -10.09
CA ALA A 255 -14.57 -7.74 -9.65
C ALA A 255 -14.78 -7.40 -8.16
N ALA A 256 -16.01 -7.43 -7.66
CA ALA A 256 -16.32 -7.22 -6.25
C ALA A 256 -15.64 -8.25 -5.34
N VAL A 257 -15.73 -9.53 -5.72
CA VAL A 257 -15.06 -10.62 -4.98
C VAL A 257 -13.54 -10.43 -5.00
N ALA A 258 -12.95 -10.18 -6.16
CA ALA A 258 -11.51 -9.96 -6.28
C ALA A 258 -11.06 -8.71 -5.51
N GLY A 259 -11.76 -7.58 -5.68
CA GLY A 259 -11.45 -6.31 -5.03
C GLY A 259 -11.66 -6.30 -3.52
N ARG A 260 -12.55 -7.18 -2.98
CA ARG A 260 -12.78 -7.26 -1.54
C ARG A 260 -11.89 -8.27 -0.84
N TYR A 261 -11.71 -9.47 -1.43
CA TYR A 261 -11.19 -10.62 -0.68
C TYR A 261 -9.72 -10.95 -0.99
N GLN A 262 -9.09 -10.30 -1.98
CA GLN A 262 -7.64 -10.41 -2.19
C GLN A 262 -6.90 -10.12 -0.87
N ASN A 263 -5.83 -10.89 -0.59
CA ASN A 263 -5.03 -10.78 0.64
C ASN A 263 -5.88 -10.83 1.93
N THR A 264 -6.94 -11.63 1.91
CA THR A 264 -7.92 -11.73 3.01
C THR A 264 -8.51 -10.34 3.37
N GLY A 265 -8.71 -9.49 2.36
CA GLY A 265 -9.25 -8.13 2.51
C GLY A 265 -8.30 -7.10 3.14
N GLN A 266 -7.05 -7.45 3.40
CA GLN A 266 -6.06 -6.59 4.04
C GLN A 266 -5.34 -5.70 3.02
N VAL A 267 -6.11 -4.91 2.29
CA VAL A 267 -5.66 -4.01 1.22
C VAL A 267 -6.21 -2.60 1.47
N CYS A 268 -5.35 -1.60 1.44
CA CYS A 268 -5.76 -0.20 1.63
C CYS A 268 -6.81 0.24 0.60
N ALA A 269 -6.61 -0.12 -0.67
CA ALA A 269 -7.50 0.17 -1.79
C ALA A 269 -8.51 -0.98 -2.07
N ALA A 270 -8.86 -1.79 -1.05
CA ALA A 270 -9.92 -2.78 -1.21
C ALA A 270 -11.30 -2.12 -1.31
N ALA A 271 -12.18 -2.71 -2.10
CA ALA A 271 -13.60 -2.36 -2.11
C ALA A 271 -14.20 -2.68 -0.73
N LYS A 272 -14.50 -1.67 0.08
CA LYS A 272 -15.01 -1.85 1.45
C LYS A 272 -16.48 -1.49 1.57
N ARG A 273 -16.92 -0.41 0.89
CA ARG A 273 -18.29 0.07 0.86
C ARG A 273 -18.91 -0.24 -0.50
N PHE A 274 -19.81 -1.23 -0.55
CA PHE A 274 -20.53 -1.60 -1.76
C PHE A 274 -21.80 -0.77 -1.84
N ILE A 275 -21.84 0.21 -2.75
CA ILE A 275 -22.93 1.15 -2.94
C ILE A 275 -23.69 0.69 -4.19
N ILE A 276 -24.86 0.08 -4.00
CA ILE A 276 -25.58 -0.62 -5.05
C ILE A 276 -26.89 0.13 -5.33
N GLU A 277 -27.14 0.47 -6.58
CA GLU A 277 -28.39 1.08 -6.99
C GLU A 277 -29.56 0.12 -6.80
N GLU A 278 -30.71 0.64 -6.31
CA GLU A 278 -31.80 -0.15 -5.79
C GLU A 278 -32.32 -1.22 -6.76
N GLY A 279 -32.39 -0.90 -8.06
CA GLY A 279 -32.96 -1.81 -9.07
C GLY A 279 -32.17 -3.09 -9.28
N ILE A 280 -30.82 -3.06 -9.12
CA ILE A 280 -29.94 -4.24 -9.28
C ILE A 280 -29.53 -4.85 -7.93
N ALA A 281 -29.86 -4.21 -6.82
CA ALA A 281 -29.31 -4.53 -5.50
C ALA A 281 -29.59 -5.95 -5.03
N SER A 282 -30.81 -6.45 -5.23
CA SER A 282 -31.18 -7.82 -4.84
C SER A 282 -30.36 -8.85 -5.60
N ALA A 283 -30.30 -8.72 -6.93
CA ALA A 283 -29.58 -9.65 -7.80
C ALA A 283 -28.06 -9.61 -7.56
N PHE A 284 -27.50 -8.41 -7.36
CA PHE A 284 -26.09 -8.27 -7.02
C PHE A 284 -25.78 -8.93 -5.68
N THR A 285 -26.56 -8.62 -4.64
CA THR A 285 -26.32 -9.14 -3.28
C THR A 285 -26.37 -10.65 -3.24
N GLU A 286 -27.38 -11.28 -3.86
CA GLU A 286 -27.52 -12.73 -3.92
C GLU A 286 -26.29 -13.39 -4.57
N ARG A 287 -25.89 -12.91 -5.76
CA ARG A 287 -24.73 -13.48 -6.48
C ARG A 287 -23.41 -13.20 -5.78
N PHE A 288 -23.25 -12.02 -5.19
CA PHE A 288 -22.04 -11.67 -4.45
C PHE A 288 -21.86 -12.53 -3.20
N VAL A 289 -22.93 -12.74 -2.42
CA VAL A 289 -22.92 -13.61 -1.23
C VAL A 289 -22.58 -15.05 -1.64
N ALA A 290 -23.20 -15.56 -2.71
CA ALA A 290 -22.91 -16.91 -3.20
C ALA A 290 -21.45 -17.07 -3.65
N ALA A 291 -20.92 -16.08 -4.38
CA ALA A 291 -19.53 -16.09 -4.84
C ALA A 291 -18.53 -15.94 -3.68
N ALA A 292 -18.83 -15.12 -2.68
CA ALA A 292 -18.01 -14.97 -1.48
C ALA A 292 -18.01 -16.26 -0.63
N ALA A 293 -19.15 -16.93 -0.49
CA ALA A 293 -19.27 -18.19 0.24
C ALA A 293 -18.53 -19.36 -0.44
N ALA A 294 -18.31 -19.30 -1.75
CA ALA A 294 -17.57 -20.30 -2.51
C ALA A 294 -16.04 -20.17 -2.37
N LEU A 295 -15.53 -19.09 -1.77
CA LEU A 295 -14.10 -18.91 -1.57
C LEU A 295 -13.54 -19.94 -0.59
N LYS A 296 -12.55 -20.70 -1.02
CA LYS A 296 -11.83 -21.64 -0.15
C LYS A 296 -10.90 -20.86 0.79
N MET A 297 -10.97 -21.15 2.08
CA MET A 297 -10.12 -20.59 3.12
C MET A 297 -9.41 -21.72 3.89
N GLY A 298 -8.11 -21.58 4.13
CA GLY A 298 -7.34 -22.59 4.83
C GLY A 298 -5.85 -22.26 4.92
N ASP A 299 -5.02 -23.31 4.97
CA ASP A 299 -3.56 -23.17 5.01
C ASP A 299 -3.10 -22.28 3.83
N PRO A 300 -2.43 -21.16 4.10
CA PRO A 300 -2.03 -20.22 3.04
C PRO A 300 -0.97 -20.81 2.09
N ARG A 301 -0.35 -21.94 2.44
CA ARG A 301 0.60 -22.66 1.58
C ARG A 301 -0.09 -23.54 0.53
N ASP A 302 -1.36 -23.86 0.74
CA ASP A 302 -2.16 -24.62 -0.22
C ASP A 302 -2.64 -23.70 -1.33
N GLU A 303 -2.25 -24.03 -2.57
CA GLU A 303 -2.53 -23.23 -3.77
C GLU A 303 -4.03 -23.15 -4.13
N GLU A 304 -4.86 -24.04 -3.59
CA GLU A 304 -6.30 -24.02 -3.78
C GLU A 304 -7.02 -22.98 -2.91
N ASN A 305 -6.38 -22.51 -1.83
CA ASN A 305 -6.98 -21.56 -0.92
C ASN A 305 -6.86 -20.13 -1.44
N ALA A 306 -8.01 -19.47 -1.62
CA ALA A 306 -8.10 -18.08 -2.00
C ALA A 306 -7.86 -17.14 -0.80
N LEU A 307 -8.17 -17.59 0.41
CA LEU A 307 -8.02 -16.84 1.66
C LEU A 307 -7.13 -17.61 2.64
N GLY A 308 -6.19 -16.87 3.23
CA GLY A 308 -5.40 -17.30 4.36
C GLY A 308 -5.90 -16.67 5.67
N PRO A 309 -5.13 -16.78 6.76
CA PRO A 309 -5.42 -16.06 8.00
C PRO A 309 -5.18 -14.57 7.84
N MET A 310 -5.74 -13.76 8.72
CA MET A 310 -5.33 -12.37 8.92
C MET A 310 -3.94 -12.33 9.57
N ALA A 311 -3.12 -11.36 9.18
CA ALA A 311 -1.71 -11.31 9.60
C ALA A 311 -1.52 -11.06 11.11
N ARG A 312 -2.44 -10.35 11.75
CA ARG A 312 -2.32 -9.93 13.15
C ARG A 312 -3.57 -10.26 13.95
N PHE A 313 -3.37 -10.87 15.11
CA PHE A 313 -4.46 -11.27 16.01
C PHE A 313 -5.24 -10.07 16.57
N ASP A 314 -4.54 -9.02 16.93
CA ASP A 314 -5.15 -7.78 17.42
C ASP A 314 -6.04 -7.10 16.36
N LEU A 315 -5.62 -7.11 15.09
CA LEU A 315 -6.41 -6.53 14.00
C LEU A 315 -7.62 -7.40 13.64
N ARG A 316 -7.55 -8.72 13.79
CA ARG A 316 -8.71 -9.58 13.65
C ARG A 316 -9.75 -9.28 14.75
N ASP A 317 -9.28 -9.11 15.97
CA ASP A 317 -10.16 -8.82 17.10
C ASP A 317 -10.79 -7.42 16.98
N GLU A 318 -10.05 -6.42 16.48
CA GLU A 318 -10.57 -5.09 16.15
C GLU A 318 -11.64 -5.18 15.04
N LEU A 319 -11.35 -5.89 13.95
CA LEU A 319 -12.31 -6.11 12.86
C LEU A 319 -13.59 -6.78 13.35
N HIS A 320 -13.46 -7.81 14.20
CA HIS A 320 -14.63 -8.49 14.76
C HIS A 320 -15.48 -7.55 15.61
N HIS A 321 -14.85 -6.72 16.44
CA HIS A 321 -15.56 -5.70 17.21
C HIS A 321 -16.30 -4.69 16.31
N GLN A 322 -15.69 -4.27 15.20
CA GLN A 322 -16.35 -3.40 14.20
C GLN A 322 -17.58 -4.08 13.59
N VAL A 323 -17.50 -5.40 13.29
CA VAL A 323 -18.63 -6.19 12.80
C VAL A 323 -19.75 -6.26 13.84
N GLU A 324 -19.43 -6.64 15.10
CA GLU A 324 -20.42 -6.71 16.19
C GLU A 324 -21.13 -5.36 16.41
N LYS A 325 -20.35 -4.27 16.44
CA LYS A 325 -20.88 -2.92 16.58
C LYS A 325 -21.82 -2.54 15.43
N THR A 326 -21.46 -2.88 14.20
CA THR A 326 -22.29 -2.62 13.02
C THR A 326 -23.61 -3.41 13.07
N LEU A 327 -23.57 -4.67 13.49
CA LEU A 327 -24.78 -5.49 13.70
C LEU A 327 -25.67 -4.92 14.81
N ALA A 328 -25.08 -4.48 15.92
CA ALA A 328 -25.81 -3.83 17.01
C ALA A 328 -26.47 -2.50 16.58
N GLN A 329 -25.93 -1.83 15.56
CA GLN A 329 -26.49 -0.63 14.96
C GLN A 329 -27.66 -0.92 13.97
N GLY A 330 -27.95 -2.19 13.66
CA GLY A 330 -29.09 -2.59 12.85
C GLY A 330 -28.74 -3.16 11.46
N ALA A 331 -27.47 -3.33 11.13
CA ALA A 331 -27.08 -4.03 9.91
C ALA A 331 -27.49 -5.52 9.95
N ARG A 332 -27.67 -6.11 8.77
CA ARG A 332 -28.03 -7.52 8.64
C ARG A 332 -26.82 -8.35 8.18
N LEU A 333 -26.50 -9.41 8.95
CA LEU A 333 -25.49 -10.37 8.54
C LEU A 333 -26.05 -11.32 7.46
N LEU A 334 -25.35 -11.41 6.32
CA LEU A 334 -25.68 -12.33 5.24
C LEU A 334 -24.72 -13.52 5.13
N LEU A 335 -23.47 -13.34 5.54
CA LEU A 335 -22.43 -14.36 5.48
C LEU A 335 -21.37 -14.08 6.55
N GLY A 336 -20.77 -15.13 7.12
CA GLY A 336 -19.63 -15.02 8.03
C GLY A 336 -19.94 -14.37 9.38
N GLY A 337 -19.11 -13.40 9.78
CA GLY A 337 -19.34 -12.56 10.97
C GLY A 337 -18.79 -13.12 12.27
N GLU A 338 -18.16 -14.30 12.27
CA GLU A 338 -17.64 -14.93 13.47
C GLU A 338 -16.16 -15.30 13.33
N LYS A 339 -15.41 -15.20 14.42
CA LYS A 339 -14.02 -15.68 14.45
C LYS A 339 -14.00 -17.20 14.37
N MET A 340 -13.11 -17.76 13.58
CA MET A 340 -12.93 -19.22 13.55
C MET A 340 -12.22 -19.72 14.81
N ALA A 341 -12.66 -20.86 15.30
CA ALA A 341 -11.99 -21.56 16.41
C ALA A 341 -10.65 -22.15 15.95
N GLY A 342 -9.70 -22.28 16.89
CA GLY A 342 -8.37 -22.86 16.63
C GLY A 342 -7.23 -21.87 16.85
N ALA A 343 -5.99 -22.33 16.60
CA ALA A 343 -4.79 -21.57 16.85
C ALA A 343 -4.51 -20.50 15.76
N GLY A 344 -5.07 -20.68 14.56
CA GLY A 344 -4.86 -19.77 13.42
C GLY A 344 -5.72 -18.51 13.51
N ASN A 345 -5.23 -17.46 12.91
CA ASN A 345 -5.86 -16.12 12.92
C ASN A 345 -6.90 -15.95 11.80
N TYR A 346 -7.77 -16.94 11.59
CA TYR A 346 -8.72 -16.97 10.50
C TYR A 346 -9.98 -16.14 10.80
N TYR A 347 -10.47 -15.48 9.76
CA TYR A 347 -11.74 -14.77 9.75
C TYR A 347 -12.43 -15.02 8.39
N PRO A 348 -13.68 -15.54 8.36
CA PRO A 348 -14.33 -15.93 7.12
C PRO A 348 -14.76 -14.73 6.29
N PRO A 349 -14.97 -14.90 4.98
CA PRO A 349 -15.67 -13.93 4.17
C PRO A 349 -16.96 -13.51 4.84
N THR A 350 -17.13 -12.21 5.04
CA THR A 350 -18.27 -11.64 5.77
C THR A 350 -18.96 -10.61 4.91
N VAL A 351 -20.29 -10.65 4.89
CA VAL A 351 -21.13 -9.68 4.16
C VAL A 351 -22.19 -9.11 5.09
N LEU A 352 -22.17 -7.79 5.24
CA LEU A 352 -23.13 -6.99 5.99
C LEU A 352 -24.03 -6.23 5.00
N ALA A 353 -25.33 -6.36 5.13
CA ALA A 353 -26.30 -5.63 4.34
C ALA A 353 -27.07 -4.62 5.20
N ASN A 354 -27.86 -3.74 4.55
CA ASN A 354 -28.57 -2.65 5.20
C ASN A 354 -27.67 -1.72 6.01
N VAL A 355 -26.42 -1.55 5.55
CA VAL A 355 -25.49 -0.63 6.18
C VAL A 355 -25.86 0.80 5.79
N THR A 356 -26.00 1.66 6.80
CA THR A 356 -26.30 3.08 6.60
C THR A 356 -25.09 3.96 6.87
N PRO A 357 -25.08 5.22 6.43
CA PRO A 357 -23.94 6.13 6.64
C PRO A 357 -23.54 6.36 8.11
N GLU A 358 -24.42 6.11 9.05
CA GLU A 358 -24.15 6.30 10.50
C GLU A 358 -23.44 5.11 11.13
N MET A 359 -23.41 3.95 10.44
CA MET A 359 -22.90 2.71 10.98
C MET A 359 -21.36 2.61 10.88
N THR A 360 -20.77 1.84 11.78
CA THR A 360 -19.31 1.64 11.90
C THR A 360 -18.70 1.14 10.60
N ALA A 361 -19.30 0.12 9.94
CA ALA A 361 -18.74 -0.44 8.70
C ALA A 361 -18.79 0.53 7.50
N PHE A 362 -19.59 1.61 7.58
CA PHE A 362 -19.56 2.67 6.58
C PHE A 362 -18.49 3.73 6.88
N ARG A 363 -18.32 4.08 8.16
CA ARG A 363 -17.44 5.19 8.60
C ARG A 363 -15.99 4.78 8.78
N GLU A 364 -15.74 3.58 9.29
CA GLU A 364 -14.41 3.11 9.63
C GLU A 364 -13.83 2.23 8.50
N GLU A 365 -12.50 2.11 8.47
CA GLU A 365 -11.84 1.19 7.56
C GLU A 365 -11.96 -0.25 8.06
N MET A 366 -12.70 -1.10 7.32
CA MET A 366 -12.81 -2.54 7.58
C MET A 366 -11.61 -3.28 6.96
N PHE A 367 -10.51 -3.41 7.74
CA PHE A 367 -9.24 -3.95 7.22
C PHE A 367 -9.15 -5.47 7.38
N GLY A 368 -10.01 -6.18 6.63
CA GLY A 368 -10.14 -7.64 6.62
C GLY A 368 -11.28 -8.06 5.68
N PRO A 369 -11.68 -9.34 5.66
CA PRO A 369 -12.58 -9.89 4.64
C PRO A 369 -14.06 -9.56 4.89
N VAL A 370 -14.39 -8.29 5.12
CA VAL A 370 -15.74 -7.81 5.42
C VAL A 370 -16.21 -6.82 4.35
N ALA A 371 -17.34 -7.08 3.73
CA ALA A 371 -18.02 -6.23 2.76
C ALA A 371 -19.26 -5.59 3.41
N ALA A 372 -19.44 -4.28 3.23
CA ALA A 372 -20.58 -3.52 3.72
C ALA A 372 -21.45 -3.05 2.54
N ILE A 373 -22.72 -3.48 2.45
CA ILE A 373 -23.62 -3.14 1.36
C ILE A 373 -24.58 -2.05 1.82
N THR A 374 -24.57 -0.94 1.06
CA THR A 374 -25.47 0.21 1.20
C THR A 374 -26.27 0.38 -0.08
N ILE A 375 -27.57 0.64 0.02
CA ILE A 375 -28.44 0.83 -1.14
C ILE A 375 -28.53 2.31 -1.51
N ALA A 376 -28.29 2.61 -2.77
CA ALA A 376 -28.49 3.94 -3.34
C ALA A 376 -29.82 3.98 -4.15
N LYS A 377 -30.52 5.10 -4.09
CA LYS A 377 -31.76 5.30 -4.83
C LYS A 377 -31.55 5.42 -6.34
N ASP A 378 -30.47 6.09 -6.69
CA ASP A 378 -30.07 6.39 -8.05
C ASP A 378 -28.53 6.68 -8.09
N ALA A 379 -28.01 6.96 -9.27
CA ALA A 379 -26.59 7.23 -9.49
C ALA A 379 -26.09 8.48 -8.74
N GLU A 380 -26.92 9.52 -8.59
CA GLU A 380 -26.55 10.74 -7.86
C GLU A 380 -26.43 10.45 -6.37
N HIS A 381 -27.38 9.75 -5.78
CA HIS A 381 -27.28 9.31 -4.39
C HIS A 381 -26.10 8.34 -4.16
N ALA A 382 -25.79 7.49 -5.15
CA ALA A 382 -24.60 6.63 -5.06
C ALA A 382 -23.29 7.45 -5.01
N LEU A 383 -23.22 8.53 -5.77
CA LEU A 383 -22.09 9.46 -5.75
C LEU A 383 -21.99 10.22 -4.42
N GLU A 384 -23.11 10.69 -3.88
CA GLU A 384 -23.17 11.34 -2.56
C GLU A 384 -22.66 10.41 -1.47
N LEU A 385 -23.16 9.17 -1.42
CA LEU A 385 -22.71 8.14 -0.49
C LEU A 385 -21.21 7.80 -0.66
N ALA A 386 -20.72 7.77 -1.90
CA ALA A 386 -19.32 7.50 -2.18
C ALA A 386 -18.40 8.56 -1.58
N ASN A 387 -18.75 9.84 -1.74
CA ASN A 387 -18.00 10.98 -1.23
C ASN A 387 -18.17 11.22 0.27
N ASP A 388 -19.22 10.66 0.89
CA ASP A 388 -19.46 10.77 2.34
C ASP A 388 -18.49 9.85 3.13
N SER A 389 -17.23 10.21 3.05
CA SER A 389 -16.14 9.52 3.73
C SER A 389 -15.00 10.48 4.04
N GLU A 390 -14.31 10.24 5.14
CA GLU A 390 -13.07 10.93 5.48
C GLU A 390 -11.87 10.43 4.65
N PHE A 391 -12.03 9.31 3.92
CA PHE A 391 -11.04 8.70 3.05
C PHE A 391 -11.26 9.08 1.58
N GLY A 392 -10.22 8.92 0.78
CA GLY A 392 -10.27 9.18 -0.65
C GLY A 392 -9.09 8.53 -1.39
N LEU A 393 -8.90 7.19 -1.22
CA LEU A 393 -7.81 6.50 -1.90
C LEU A 393 -8.21 6.13 -3.32
N SER A 394 -9.24 5.29 -3.50
CA SER A 394 -9.77 4.96 -4.81
C SER A 394 -11.30 4.78 -4.78
N ALA A 395 -11.90 4.63 -5.95
CA ALA A 395 -13.30 4.30 -6.16
C ALA A 395 -13.46 3.40 -7.38
N THR A 396 -14.52 2.60 -7.39
CA THR A 396 -14.91 1.77 -8.54
C THR A 396 -16.33 2.11 -8.97
N ILE A 397 -16.59 2.13 -10.28
CA ILE A 397 -17.90 2.35 -10.87
C ILE A 397 -18.18 1.23 -11.87
N PHE A 398 -19.33 0.57 -11.73
CA PHE A 398 -19.86 -0.37 -12.70
C PHE A 398 -21.12 0.19 -13.36
N THR A 399 -21.06 0.39 -14.67
CA THR A 399 -22.12 0.85 -15.55
C THR A 399 -21.76 0.56 -17.01
N THR A 400 -22.73 0.40 -17.88
CA THR A 400 -22.51 0.34 -19.34
C THR A 400 -22.51 1.72 -19.99
N ASP A 401 -22.98 2.76 -19.29
CA ASP A 401 -22.94 4.16 -19.76
C ASP A 401 -21.57 4.79 -19.45
N GLU A 402 -20.67 4.78 -20.45
CA GLU A 402 -19.34 5.39 -20.33
C GLU A 402 -19.38 6.89 -20.03
N THR A 403 -20.37 7.60 -20.55
CA THR A 403 -20.53 9.04 -20.34
C THR A 403 -20.87 9.33 -18.88
N GLN A 404 -21.83 8.59 -18.32
CA GLN A 404 -22.20 8.67 -16.91
C GLN A 404 -21.02 8.30 -16.01
N ALA A 405 -20.29 7.22 -16.33
CA ALA A 405 -19.11 6.81 -15.58
C ALA A 405 -18.04 7.91 -15.50
N ARG A 406 -17.76 8.58 -16.63
CA ARG A 406 -16.80 9.70 -16.69
C ARG A 406 -17.28 10.94 -15.92
N GLN A 407 -18.57 11.26 -16.00
CA GLN A 407 -19.15 12.37 -15.24
C GLN A 407 -19.07 12.12 -13.73
N MET A 408 -19.38 10.91 -13.28
CA MET A 408 -19.25 10.51 -11.88
C MET A 408 -17.78 10.52 -11.44
N ALA A 409 -16.87 9.98 -12.26
CA ALA A 409 -15.44 9.95 -11.97
C ALA A 409 -14.85 11.34 -11.75
N ALA A 410 -15.29 12.35 -12.51
CA ALA A 410 -14.86 13.73 -12.35
C ALA A 410 -15.32 14.37 -11.02
N ARG A 411 -16.32 13.80 -10.36
CA ARG A 411 -16.91 14.29 -9.11
C ARG A 411 -16.54 13.45 -7.88
N LEU A 412 -15.92 12.30 -8.07
CA LEU A 412 -15.44 11.45 -6.98
C LEU A 412 -14.20 12.07 -6.33
N GLU A 413 -14.21 12.18 -5.02
CA GLU A 413 -13.16 12.79 -4.21
C GLU A 413 -12.11 11.76 -3.77
N CYS A 414 -11.40 11.17 -4.74
CA CYS A 414 -10.39 10.14 -4.50
C CYS A 414 -9.21 10.25 -5.47
N GLY A 415 -8.15 9.50 -5.19
CA GLY A 415 -6.93 9.52 -6.00
C GLY A 415 -7.00 8.73 -7.28
N GLY A 416 -7.88 7.71 -7.37
CA GLY A 416 -8.05 6.89 -8.57
C GLY A 416 -9.47 6.37 -8.75
N VAL A 417 -9.98 6.36 -9.99
CA VAL A 417 -11.29 5.80 -10.32
C VAL A 417 -11.15 4.68 -11.34
N PHE A 418 -11.76 3.55 -11.04
CA PHE A 418 -11.72 2.33 -11.87
C PHE A 418 -13.11 2.04 -12.43
N ILE A 419 -13.26 2.11 -13.74
CA ILE A 419 -14.53 1.86 -14.41
C ILE A 419 -14.55 0.42 -14.91
N ASN A 420 -15.58 -0.35 -14.53
CA ASN A 420 -15.77 -1.76 -14.87
C ASN A 420 -14.58 -2.67 -14.53
N GLY A 421 -13.91 -2.39 -13.41
CA GLY A 421 -12.77 -3.14 -12.88
C GLY A 421 -12.71 -3.05 -11.36
N TYR A 422 -11.51 -3.15 -10.79
CA TYR A 422 -11.26 -2.86 -9.38
C TYR A 422 -9.87 -2.25 -9.23
N CYS A 423 -9.62 -1.59 -8.10
CA CYS A 423 -8.36 -0.90 -7.89
C CYS A 423 -7.17 -1.86 -7.89
N ALA A 424 -6.20 -1.58 -8.74
CA ALA A 424 -4.90 -2.22 -8.77
C ALA A 424 -3.81 -1.18 -9.02
N SER A 425 -2.76 -1.18 -8.21
CA SER A 425 -1.59 -0.33 -8.46
C SER A 425 -0.79 -0.84 -9.64
N ASP A 426 -0.36 0.07 -10.54
CA ASP A 426 0.41 -0.24 -11.74
C ASP A 426 1.53 0.79 -11.91
N ALA A 427 2.71 0.35 -12.36
CA ALA A 427 3.87 1.21 -12.54
C ALA A 427 3.63 2.40 -13.48
N ARG A 428 2.70 2.26 -14.42
CA ARG A 428 2.40 3.23 -15.48
C ARG A 428 1.52 4.39 -15.04
N VAL A 429 0.83 4.28 -13.90
CA VAL A 429 -0.12 5.27 -13.41
C VAL A 429 0.20 5.70 -11.99
N ALA A 430 -0.11 6.96 -11.65
CA ALA A 430 0.07 7.45 -10.30
C ALA A 430 -0.84 6.70 -9.32
N PHE A 431 -0.31 6.40 -8.14
CA PHE A 431 -1.04 5.82 -7.02
C PHE A 431 -0.96 6.75 -5.81
N GLY A 432 -2.08 6.94 -5.12
CA GLY A 432 -2.17 7.73 -3.90
C GLY A 432 -3.55 8.36 -3.72
N GLY A 433 -3.81 8.83 -2.52
CA GLY A 433 -5.10 9.33 -2.09
C GLY A 433 -5.18 10.83 -1.87
N VAL A 434 -6.36 11.23 -1.40
CA VAL A 434 -6.68 12.55 -0.86
C VAL A 434 -7.36 12.39 0.50
N LYS A 435 -7.73 13.47 1.16
CA LYS A 435 -8.36 13.44 2.49
C LYS A 435 -7.46 12.68 3.49
N LYS A 436 -8.05 11.84 4.37
CA LYS A 436 -7.29 11.03 5.34
C LYS A 436 -6.54 9.84 4.72
N SER A 437 -6.72 9.57 3.43
CA SER A 437 -5.90 8.58 2.72
C SER A 437 -4.49 9.08 2.42
N GLY A 438 -4.18 10.34 2.70
CA GLY A 438 -2.84 10.89 2.65
C GLY A 438 -2.61 11.89 1.53
N PHE A 439 -1.34 12.11 1.20
CA PHE A 439 -0.90 13.06 0.18
C PHE A 439 0.44 12.63 -0.42
N GLY A 440 0.79 13.23 -1.57
CA GLY A 440 1.86 12.77 -2.44
C GLY A 440 1.36 11.66 -3.37
N ARG A 441 2.26 11.16 -4.21
CA ARG A 441 1.95 10.06 -5.13
C ARG A 441 3.11 9.09 -5.20
N GLU A 442 2.80 7.85 -5.47
CA GLU A 442 3.77 6.82 -5.81
C GLU A 442 3.50 6.31 -7.23
N LEU A 443 4.45 5.60 -7.81
CA LEU A 443 4.42 5.06 -9.17
C LEU A 443 4.39 6.15 -10.26
N SER A 444 4.54 5.73 -11.52
CA SER A 444 4.69 6.57 -12.71
C SER A 444 5.80 7.64 -12.57
N HIS A 445 5.79 8.66 -13.40
CA HIS A 445 6.69 9.81 -13.26
C HIS A 445 6.40 10.64 -12.00
N PHE A 446 5.15 10.64 -11.51
CA PHE A 446 4.80 11.36 -10.29
C PHE A 446 5.56 10.82 -9.08
N GLY A 447 5.54 9.49 -8.86
CA GLY A 447 6.27 8.87 -7.77
C GLY A 447 7.80 9.00 -7.91
N LEU A 448 8.30 9.00 -9.15
CA LEU A 448 9.72 9.23 -9.42
C LEU A 448 10.17 10.65 -9.05
N HIS A 449 9.34 11.64 -9.33
CA HIS A 449 9.64 13.06 -9.04
C HIS A 449 9.38 13.46 -7.57
N GLU A 450 8.61 12.66 -6.82
CA GLU A 450 8.26 13.00 -5.43
C GLU A 450 9.47 13.25 -4.55
N PHE A 451 10.55 12.51 -4.73
CA PHE A 451 11.77 12.66 -3.97
C PHE A 451 12.92 13.29 -4.78
N CYS A 452 12.56 14.10 -5.77
CA CYS A 452 13.50 14.96 -6.48
C CYS A 452 13.38 16.43 -6.00
N ASN A 453 14.54 17.09 -5.95
CA ASN A 453 14.59 18.54 -5.96
C ASN A 453 14.35 19.01 -7.40
N ILE A 454 13.25 19.70 -7.62
CA ILE A 454 12.92 20.35 -8.91
C ILE A 454 13.73 21.63 -8.97
N GLN A 455 14.90 21.58 -9.63
CA GLN A 455 15.88 22.65 -9.64
C GLN A 455 15.80 23.47 -10.94
N THR A 456 15.56 24.75 -10.81
CA THR A 456 15.70 25.67 -11.95
C THR A 456 17.18 25.99 -12.17
N VAL A 457 17.68 25.73 -13.36
CA VAL A 457 18.99 26.17 -13.82
C VAL A 457 18.80 27.26 -14.86
N TRP A 458 19.16 28.49 -14.50
CA TRP A 458 19.01 29.68 -15.35
C TRP A 458 20.37 30.25 -15.74
N LYS A 459 20.62 30.41 -17.04
CA LYS A 459 21.84 31.00 -17.58
C LYS A 459 21.51 32.37 -18.18
N ASP A 460 21.94 33.47 -17.54
CA ASP A 460 21.84 34.80 -18.11
C ASP A 460 22.86 35.00 -19.23
N ARG A 461 22.56 35.96 -20.10
CA ARG A 461 23.54 36.44 -21.08
C ARG A 461 24.65 37.18 -20.32
N ILE A 462 25.90 36.77 -20.55
CA ILE A 462 27.09 37.52 -20.19
C ILE A 462 27.37 38.48 -21.33
#